data_d1498017d136ed3e41f8754ec2e7cc07
#
_entry.id   d1498017d136ed3e41f8754ec2e7cc07
#
_cell.length_a   1.000
_cell.length_b   1.000
_cell.length_c   1.000
_cell.angle_alpha   90.00
_cell.angle_beta   90.00
_cell.angle_gamma   90.00
#
_symmetry.space_group_name_H-M   'P 1'
#
loop_
_entity.id
_entity.type
_entity.pdbx_description
1 polymer ?
#
loop_
_entity_poly.entity_id
_entity_poly.type
_entity_poly.pdbx_seq_one_letter_code
_entity_poly.pdbx_strand_id
1 'polypeptide(L)'
;MSRFIQRIVLILMALFLLTPAVPARAADGTVLISNESANGYKTESTGNFSINNKSYAKNKKLQRASYRLDYVQPLKIRAKYNPLNHTSQKKKSIKVGSGKKFWVSDLSTDKRYQITAKLSYVGQHTKVWVNGNQLTKKDAETLGKTFDQTIFPLDNRYFGAPSDVDHDGKINLLCFDIKDGSAEQNGGFASGYFDPNDLYNGKKSNRSEIVYVDTYPSLGSSKHKKVSLAYSTLVHEFQHLINYNQNVLVEKKDEMDTWLDEGLSLAAEQLLAKKPLDDRIDYYNESSSIANGKSLLYWDDSGDNLANYSLSYLFVQYLYIQCGQPDDLFKRIIQDPHNNYRAVQDVIHDYISPAMSFGQFMSNFRKALYLNQADGPYGFHGIAGFQQLKKKVYNGKSKAPKLRGGGAIIVNSAASIPNEKGAPITYSNLAERQEDRDAPRQPRIAPFGDKDSQLRGNSEPGAVIAIVGKAGLLAKCKADATGHFQATIGRQKAGTVLDVFAADTSGNAGQSKKITVKDQTPPAEPIVYRFYHQQLKIQGTAEPGARVTVRYGKKKLGAVAANTHGKYSIKLYQKQKKGKKLTVYAQDRAGNKSLTRTFTVF
;
A
#
# COMPACT_ATOMS: atom_id res chain seq x y z
N MET A 1 -28.51 8.34 -26.56
CA MET A 1 -28.70 7.14 -25.72
C MET A 1 -27.96 7.19 -24.37
N SER A 2 -26.73 7.69 -24.32
CA SER A 2 -25.91 7.73 -23.08
C SER A 2 -26.51 8.58 -21.93
N ARG A 3 -26.98 9.82 -22.19
CA ARG A 3 -27.55 10.70 -21.15
C ARG A 3 -28.91 10.24 -20.58
N PHE A 4 -29.70 9.51 -21.38
CA PHE A 4 -31.01 8.97 -20.95
C PHE A 4 -30.81 7.78 -20.00
N ILE A 5 -29.87 6.88 -20.32
CA ILE A 5 -29.51 5.74 -19.46
C ILE A 5 -28.89 6.22 -18.15
N GLN A 6 -28.01 7.24 -18.18
CA GLN A 6 -27.47 7.85 -16.98
C GLN A 6 -28.55 8.43 -16.06
N ARG A 7 -29.56 9.11 -16.62
CA ARG A 7 -30.67 9.68 -15.82
C ARG A 7 -31.56 8.58 -15.21
N ILE A 8 -31.83 7.49 -15.91
CA ILE A 8 -32.61 6.36 -15.37
C ILE A 8 -31.83 5.66 -14.25
N VAL A 9 -30.52 5.45 -14.40
CA VAL A 9 -29.65 4.86 -13.36
C VAL A 9 -29.56 5.77 -12.13
N LEU A 10 -29.45 7.10 -12.32
CA LEU A 10 -29.47 8.09 -11.23
C LEU A 10 -30.81 8.10 -10.47
N ILE A 11 -31.94 8.04 -11.17
CA ILE A 11 -33.27 7.99 -10.53
C ILE A 11 -33.44 6.66 -9.76
N LEU A 12 -32.98 5.55 -10.32
CA LEU A 12 -33.02 4.24 -9.64
C LEU A 12 -32.05 4.15 -8.46
N MET A 13 -30.92 4.87 -8.48
CA MET A 13 -30.01 5.00 -7.35
C MET A 13 -30.61 5.86 -6.23
N ALA A 14 -31.23 6.99 -6.56
CA ALA A 14 -31.87 7.90 -5.61
C ALA A 14 -33.03 7.23 -4.82
N LEU A 15 -33.78 6.32 -5.44
CA LEU A 15 -34.86 5.59 -4.76
C LEU A 15 -34.37 4.59 -3.69
N PHE A 16 -33.10 4.25 -3.65
CA PHE A 16 -32.53 3.34 -2.64
C PHE A 16 -31.97 4.06 -1.41
N LEU A 17 -31.83 5.39 -1.47
CA LEU A 17 -31.22 6.22 -0.41
C LEU A 17 -32.27 6.74 0.61
N LEU A 18 -33.53 6.36 0.49
CA LEU A 18 -34.61 6.74 1.41
C LEU A 18 -34.69 5.86 2.68
N THR A 19 -33.56 5.47 3.28
CA THR A 19 -33.58 5.08 4.69
C THR A 19 -33.26 6.32 5.51
N PRO A 20 -34.10 6.71 6.49
CA PRO A 20 -33.78 7.87 7.33
C PRO A 20 -32.50 7.56 8.10
N ALA A 21 -31.42 8.28 7.79
CA ALA A 21 -30.22 8.28 8.61
C ALA A 21 -30.61 8.83 9.97
N VAL A 22 -30.40 8.04 11.03
CA VAL A 22 -30.53 8.52 12.40
C VAL A 22 -29.54 9.70 12.55
N PRO A 23 -30.01 10.91 12.90
CA PRO A 23 -29.11 12.05 13.01
C PRO A 23 -28.14 11.80 14.15
N ALA A 24 -26.85 11.69 13.83
CA ALA A 24 -25.81 11.80 14.84
C ALA A 24 -25.96 13.18 15.50
N ARG A 25 -26.28 13.19 16.79
CA ARG A 25 -26.50 14.42 17.56
C ARG A 25 -25.20 15.23 17.56
N ALA A 26 -25.19 16.30 16.78
CA ALA A 26 -24.07 17.22 16.67
C ALA A 26 -23.80 17.85 18.04
N ALA A 27 -22.53 17.90 18.44
CA ALA A 27 -22.12 18.68 19.59
C ALA A 27 -22.18 20.17 19.20
N ASP A 28 -23.13 20.93 19.76
CA ASP A 28 -23.29 22.33 19.51
C ASP A 28 -21.98 23.10 19.76
N GLY A 29 -21.53 23.88 18.79
CA GLY A 29 -20.42 24.81 18.93
C GLY A 29 -19.00 24.22 18.84
N THR A 30 -18.81 22.99 18.35
CA THR A 30 -17.47 22.44 18.15
C THR A 30 -16.92 22.77 16.76
N VAL A 31 -15.71 23.34 16.71
CA VAL A 31 -15.07 23.83 15.48
C VAL A 31 -13.68 23.20 15.32
N LEU A 32 -13.38 22.68 14.14
CA LEU A 32 -12.04 22.36 13.70
C LEU A 32 -11.37 23.60 13.10
N ILE A 33 -10.19 23.93 13.60
CA ILE A 33 -9.30 24.94 13.03
C ILE A 33 -8.08 24.21 12.48
N SER A 34 -7.87 24.27 11.17
CA SER A 34 -6.83 23.50 10.47
C SER A 34 -5.94 24.42 9.64
N ASN A 35 -4.65 24.13 9.60
CA ASN A 35 -3.73 24.72 8.63
C ASN A 35 -3.59 23.74 7.44
N GLU A 36 -4.23 24.07 6.32
CA GLU A 36 -4.26 23.24 5.10
C GLU A 36 -3.00 23.37 4.22
N SER A 37 -2.01 24.17 4.65
CA SER A 37 -0.72 24.25 3.93
C SER A 37 0.01 22.91 3.94
N ALA A 38 0.52 22.49 2.78
CA ALA A 38 1.44 21.36 2.65
C ALA A 38 2.86 21.68 3.14
N ASN A 39 3.16 22.90 3.54
CA ASN A 39 4.47 23.29 4.09
C ASN A 39 4.47 23.16 5.62
N GLY A 40 4.98 22.07 6.15
CA GLY A 40 5.09 21.79 7.58
C GLY A 40 6.04 22.75 8.34
N TYR A 41 6.96 23.40 7.66
CA TYR A 41 7.91 24.33 8.29
C TYR A 41 7.32 25.74 8.53
N LYS A 42 6.28 26.13 7.78
CA LYS A 42 5.65 27.43 7.91
C LYS A 42 4.54 27.43 8.95
N THR A 43 4.53 28.41 9.83
CA THR A 43 3.46 28.61 10.83
C THR A 43 2.52 29.73 10.42
N GLU A 44 1.23 29.55 10.64
CA GLU A 44 0.20 30.55 10.40
C GLU A 44 -0.64 30.77 11.65
N SER A 45 -1.06 32.03 11.89
CA SER A 45 -1.94 32.36 13.00
C SER A 45 -3.35 31.86 12.75
N THR A 46 -3.95 31.25 13.76
CA THR A 46 -5.39 30.90 13.72
C THR A 46 -6.30 32.16 13.69
N GLY A 47 -5.77 33.35 14.08
CA GLY A 47 -6.59 34.47 14.48
C GLY A 47 -7.17 34.27 15.89
N ASN A 48 -7.75 35.32 16.45
CA ASN A 48 -8.38 35.29 17.77
C ASN A 48 -9.71 34.53 17.73
N PHE A 49 -9.85 33.50 18.54
CA PHE A 49 -11.11 32.78 18.72
C PHE A 49 -11.51 32.77 20.21
N SER A 50 -12.82 32.77 20.49
CA SER A 50 -13.32 32.60 21.85
C SER A 50 -13.39 31.12 22.22
N ILE A 51 -12.90 30.80 23.41
CA ILE A 51 -12.94 29.43 23.94
C ILE A 51 -13.94 29.41 25.09
N ASN A 52 -15.01 28.65 24.94
CA ASN A 52 -15.91 28.32 26.04
C ASN A 52 -15.37 27.12 26.82
N ASN A 53 -14.27 27.32 27.54
CA ASN A 53 -13.63 26.21 28.25
C ASN A 53 -14.19 26.00 29.66
N LYS A 54 -14.79 24.83 29.87
CA LYS A 54 -14.72 24.18 31.19
C LYS A 54 -13.35 23.46 31.26
N SER A 55 -12.64 23.63 32.38
CA SER A 55 -11.30 23.11 32.61
C SER A 55 -11.21 21.61 32.24
N TYR A 56 -10.30 21.26 31.33
CA TYR A 56 -10.01 19.87 31.02
C TYR A 56 -9.07 19.26 32.08
N ALA A 57 -9.27 17.97 32.40
CA ALA A 57 -8.48 17.24 33.37
C ALA A 57 -6.99 17.28 32.99
N LYS A 58 -6.13 17.46 34.02
CA LYS A 58 -4.66 17.33 33.83
C LYS A 58 -4.33 15.97 33.26
N ASN A 59 -3.66 15.92 32.13
CA ASN A 59 -3.17 14.68 31.54
C ASN A 59 -2.19 13.98 32.51
N LYS A 60 -2.33 12.65 32.65
CA LYS A 60 -1.30 11.83 33.29
C LYS A 60 0.01 11.99 32.54
N LYS A 61 1.12 12.07 33.27
CA LYS A 61 2.46 12.10 32.68
C LYS A 61 2.68 10.80 31.92
N LEU A 62 2.84 10.87 30.60
CA LEU A 62 3.11 9.70 29.75
C LEU A 62 4.43 9.06 30.16
N GLN A 63 4.44 7.74 30.34
CA GLN A 63 5.67 6.96 30.50
C GLN A 63 6.24 6.66 29.11
N ARG A 64 6.98 7.62 28.54
CA ARG A 64 7.58 7.50 27.21
C ARG A 64 8.55 6.33 27.08
N ALA A 65 9.20 5.92 28.17
CA ALA A 65 10.16 4.83 28.22
C ALA A 65 9.61 3.44 27.80
N SER A 66 8.29 3.27 27.76
CA SER A 66 7.64 2.01 27.34
C SER A 66 7.31 1.94 25.86
N TYR A 67 7.51 3.02 25.10
CA TYR A 67 7.19 3.06 23.67
C TYR A 67 8.42 2.77 22.81
N ARG A 68 8.22 1.95 21.78
CA ARG A 68 9.21 1.64 20.77
C ARG A 68 9.41 2.84 19.85
N LEU A 69 10.67 3.19 19.59
CA LEU A 69 11.11 4.12 18.56
C LEU A 69 11.81 3.31 17.48
N ASP A 70 11.38 3.44 16.24
CA ASP A 70 12.02 2.81 15.09
C ASP A 70 12.83 3.84 14.27
N TYR A 71 12.61 5.13 14.53
CA TYR A 71 13.25 6.21 13.81
C TYR A 71 14.70 6.40 14.25
N VAL A 72 15.59 6.19 13.31
CA VAL A 72 16.97 6.68 13.34
C VAL A 72 17.06 7.78 12.30
N GLN A 73 17.56 8.96 12.70
CA GLN A 73 17.83 10.04 11.74
C GLN A 73 18.55 9.46 10.52
N PRO A 74 18.06 9.68 9.29
CA PRO A 74 18.79 9.28 8.11
C PRO A 74 20.18 9.93 8.18
N LEU A 75 21.22 9.12 8.24
CA LEU A 75 22.58 9.64 8.18
C LEU A 75 22.71 10.36 6.85
N LYS A 76 22.96 11.66 6.86
CA LYS A 76 23.11 12.48 5.64
C LYS A 76 24.17 11.87 4.76
N ILE A 77 23.77 11.12 3.74
CA ILE A 77 24.65 10.54 2.75
C ILE A 77 25.28 11.70 2.00
N ARG A 78 26.58 11.87 2.15
CA ARG A 78 27.30 12.88 1.36
C ARG A 78 27.24 12.43 -0.10
N ALA A 79 26.88 13.33 -1.01
CA ALA A 79 26.73 13.11 -2.45
C ALA A 79 27.96 12.50 -3.18
N LYS A 80 29.05 12.20 -2.45
CA LYS A 80 30.31 11.60 -2.94
C LYS A 80 30.29 10.08 -3.05
N TYR A 81 29.25 9.39 -2.57
CA TYR A 81 29.16 7.94 -2.65
C TYR A 81 28.29 7.54 -3.82
N ASN A 82 28.86 6.81 -4.77
CA ASN A 82 28.10 6.18 -5.84
C ASN A 82 27.59 4.83 -5.36
N PRO A 83 26.38 4.39 -5.78
CA PRO A 83 25.94 3.02 -5.58
C PRO A 83 27.02 2.04 -6.03
N LEU A 84 27.09 0.87 -5.39
CA LEU A 84 28.05 -0.16 -5.75
C LEU A 84 27.89 -0.53 -7.21
N ASN A 85 28.80 -0.05 -8.09
CA ASN A 85 28.85 -0.46 -9.48
C ASN A 85 29.28 -1.93 -9.56
N HIS A 86 28.50 -2.68 -10.31
CA HIS A 86 28.56 -4.11 -10.54
C HIS A 86 29.93 -4.60 -11.04
N THR A 87 30.78 -5.04 -10.15
CA THR A 87 31.86 -5.94 -10.54
C THR A 87 31.44 -7.34 -10.13
N SER A 88 31.19 -8.18 -11.11
CA SER A 88 30.83 -9.58 -10.96
C SER A 88 31.97 -10.38 -10.33
N GLN A 89 32.24 -10.17 -9.05
CA GLN A 89 33.08 -11.09 -8.31
C GLN A 89 32.23 -12.28 -7.90
N LYS A 90 32.58 -13.48 -8.37
CA LYS A 90 32.02 -14.73 -7.87
C LYS A 90 32.19 -14.76 -6.34
N LYS A 91 31.11 -14.47 -5.61
CA LYS A 91 31.13 -14.52 -4.15
C LYS A 91 31.38 -15.95 -3.69
N LYS A 92 32.39 -16.14 -2.83
CA LYS A 92 32.54 -17.38 -2.08
C LYS A 92 31.30 -17.60 -1.23
N SER A 93 30.65 -18.75 -1.36
CA SER A 93 29.51 -19.12 -0.50
C SER A 93 29.96 -19.10 0.96
N ILE A 94 29.38 -18.21 1.75
CA ILE A 94 29.66 -18.13 3.18
C ILE A 94 28.85 -19.25 3.86
N LYS A 95 29.53 -20.11 4.63
CA LYS A 95 28.88 -21.23 5.34
C LYS A 95 28.31 -20.78 6.68
N VAL A 96 27.17 -21.36 7.09
CA VAL A 96 26.65 -21.22 8.45
C VAL A 96 27.76 -21.54 9.45
N GLY A 97 27.93 -20.69 10.45
CA GLY A 97 29.02 -20.74 11.42
C GLY A 97 30.17 -19.76 11.16
N SER A 98 30.29 -19.21 9.93
CA SER A 98 31.32 -18.23 9.60
C SER A 98 31.09 -16.91 10.32
N GLY A 99 32.17 -16.28 10.78
CA GLY A 99 32.14 -14.93 11.36
C GLY A 99 32.43 -13.85 10.31
N LYS A 100 31.76 -12.70 10.45
CA LYS A 100 32.02 -11.48 9.64
C LYS A 100 32.00 -10.25 10.54
N LYS A 101 32.84 -9.27 10.24
CA LYS A 101 32.80 -7.94 10.88
C LYS A 101 31.77 -7.06 10.17
N PHE A 102 30.96 -6.36 10.95
CA PHE A 102 29.96 -5.42 10.48
C PHE A 102 30.18 -4.05 11.10
N TRP A 103 30.00 -3.01 10.32
CA TRP A 103 29.87 -1.65 10.81
C TRP A 103 28.43 -1.44 11.30
N VAL A 104 28.28 -0.96 12.52
CA VAL A 104 27.00 -0.64 13.16
C VAL A 104 27.06 0.76 13.76
N SER A 105 25.90 1.37 14.00
CA SER A 105 25.78 2.70 14.57
C SER A 105 25.58 2.64 16.08
N ASP A 106 26.27 3.50 16.80
CA ASP A 106 25.97 3.88 18.17
C ASP A 106 25.03 5.09 18.09
N LEU A 107 23.74 4.87 18.34
CA LEU A 107 22.68 5.86 18.14
C LEU A 107 22.70 6.96 19.21
N SER A 108 23.37 6.72 20.33
CA SER A 108 23.53 7.72 21.40
C SER A 108 24.62 8.76 21.07
N THR A 109 25.59 8.38 20.23
CA THR A 109 26.76 9.23 19.91
C THR A 109 26.91 9.55 18.43
N ASP A 110 26.05 9.01 17.60
CA ASP A 110 26.07 9.10 16.13
C ASP A 110 27.42 8.63 15.51
N LYS A 111 28.06 7.62 16.15
CA LYS A 111 29.34 7.08 15.71
C LYS A 111 29.21 5.65 15.25
N ARG A 112 29.88 5.31 14.14
CA ARG A 112 29.97 3.91 13.66
C ARG A 112 31.14 3.18 14.26
N TYR A 113 30.89 1.95 14.71
CA TYR A 113 31.91 1.02 15.26
C TYR A 113 31.75 -0.37 14.63
N GLN A 114 32.67 -1.29 14.94
CA GLN A 114 32.60 -2.65 14.38
C GLN A 114 32.20 -3.66 15.45
N ILE A 115 31.34 -4.58 15.05
CA ILE A 115 31.05 -5.80 15.79
C ILE A 115 31.37 -7.03 14.93
N THR A 116 31.58 -8.18 15.58
CA THR A 116 31.68 -9.46 14.88
C THR A 116 30.40 -10.24 15.08
N ALA A 117 29.76 -10.67 13.99
CA ALA A 117 28.58 -11.52 14.05
C ALA A 117 28.83 -12.84 13.31
N LYS A 118 28.16 -13.89 13.78
CA LYS A 118 28.22 -15.25 13.22
C LYS A 118 27.00 -15.52 12.37
N LEU A 119 27.19 -16.05 11.16
CA LEU A 119 26.10 -16.48 10.30
C LEU A 119 25.40 -17.68 10.94
N SER A 120 24.17 -17.50 11.37
CA SER A 120 23.39 -18.48 12.13
C SER A 120 22.32 -19.19 11.28
N TYR A 121 21.85 -18.53 10.20
CA TYR A 121 20.89 -19.09 9.26
C TYR A 121 21.05 -18.48 7.86
N VAL A 122 20.76 -19.29 6.83
CA VAL A 122 20.65 -18.85 5.43
C VAL A 122 19.34 -19.39 4.87
N GLY A 123 18.46 -18.48 4.47
CA GLY A 123 17.18 -18.76 3.84
C GLY A 123 17.18 -18.49 2.33
N GLN A 124 15.97 -18.42 1.75
CA GLN A 124 15.80 -18.10 0.33
C GLN A 124 16.16 -16.64 0.04
N HIS A 125 15.65 -15.70 0.83
CA HIS A 125 15.82 -14.26 0.66
C HIS A 125 16.58 -13.63 1.82
N THR A 126 17.08 -14.39 2.78
CA THR A 126 17.69 -13.82 3.99
C THR A 126 18.93 -14.56 4.45
N LYS A 127 19.77 -13.83 5.19
CA LYS A 127 20.86 -14.31 6.03
C LYS A 127 20.71 -13.73 7.43
N VAL A 128 20.69 -14.57 8.46
CA VAL A 128 20.59 -14.12 9.84
C VAL A 128 21.98 -14.19 10.50
N TRP A 129 22.47 -13.04 10.92
CA TRP A 129 23.74 -12.85 11.61
C TRP A 129 23.48 -12.53 13.08
N VAL A 130 24.20 -13.17 13.98
CA VAL A 130 24.02 -12.99 15.43
C VAL A 130 25.34 -12.58 16.05
N ASN A 131 25.32 -11.47 16.78
CA ASN A 131 26.46 -11.02 17.58
C ASN A 131 26.52 -11.82 18.88
N GLY A 132 27.68 -12.40 19.19
CA GLY A 132 27.86 -13.23 20.39
C GLY A 132 26.83 -14.39 20.47
N ASN A 133 26.24 -14.55 21.64
CA ASN A 133 25.23 -15.57 21.94
C ASN A 133 23.83 -14.94 22.17
N GLN A 134 23.54 -13.81 21.51
CA GLN A 134 22.29 -13.06 21.70
C GLN A 134 21.04 -13.86 21.32
N LEU A 135 21.15 -14.73 20.32
CA LEU A 135 20.07 -15.63 19.88
C LEU A 135 20.61 -17.07 19.72
N THR A 136 19.75 -18.04 19.95
CA THR A 136 20.05 -19.44 19.64
C THR A 136 19.98 -19.70 18.12
N LYS A 137 20.54 -20.81 17.65
CA LYS A 137 20.41 -21.23 16.25
C LYS A 137 18.96 -21.40 15.85
N LYS A 138 18.11 -21.94 16.74
CA LYS A 138 16.66 -22.13 16.52
C LYS A 138 15.94 -20.78 16.38
N ASP A 139 16.30 -19.78 17.20
CA ASP A 139 15.74 -18.45 17.11
C ASP A 139 16.10 -17.77 15.78
N ALA A 140 17.36 -17.85 15.37
CA ALA A 140 17.82 -17.31 14.10
C ALA A 140 17.14 -17.98 12.90
N GLU A 141 16.95 -19.31 12.94
CA GLU A 141 16.21 -20.05 11.93
C GLU A 141 14.72 -19.64 11.88
N THR A 142 14.07 -19.49 13.04
CA THR A 142 12.68 -19.05 13.14
C THR A 142 12.52 -17.65 12.55
N LEU A 143 13.41 -16.73 12.91
CA LEU A 143 13.40 -15.35 12.41
C LEU A 143 13.55 -15.32 10.88
N GLY A 144 14.55 -16.02 10.33
CA GLY A 144 14.81 -16.05 8.90
C GLY A 144 13.69 -16.74 8.10
N LYS A 145 13.11 -17.82 8.60
CA LYS A 145 11.96 -18.47 7.97
C LYS A 145 10.73 -17.56 7.94
N THR A 146 10.45 -16.84 9.03
CA THR A 146 9.33 -15.89 9.07
C THR A 146 9.56 -14.75 8.08
N PHE A 147 10.80 -14.24 8.00
CA PHE A 147 11.14 -13.23 7.01
C PHE A 147 10.89 -13.72 5.59
N ASP A 148 11.43 -14.86 5.20
CA ASP A 148 11.30 -15.43 3.85
C ASP A 148 9.86 -15.76 3.47
N GLN A 149 9.07 -16.32 4.40
CA GLN A 149 7.75 -16.87 4.11
C GLN A 149 6.60 -15.87 4.30
N THR A 150 6.82 -14.82 5.09
CA THR A 150 5.73 -13.90 5.48
C THR A 150 6.10 -12.45 5.18
N ILE A 151 7.23 -11.95 5.70
CA ILE A 151 7.57 -10.52 5.62
C ILE A 151 8.00 -10.14 4.20
N PHE A 152 8.98 -10.84 3.63
CA PHE A 152 9.49 -10.57 2.29
C PHE A 152 8.40 -10.58 1.21
N PRO A 153 7.52 -11.59 1.11
CA PRO A 153 6.45 -11.58 0.11
C PRO A 153 5.37 -10.52 0.38
N LEU A 154 5.11 -10.19 1.66
CA LEU A 154 4.15 -9.14 2.02
C LEU A 154 4.64 -7.78 1.52
N ASP A 155 5.84 -7.38 1.89
CA ASP A 155 6.36 -6.06 1.53
C ASP A 155 6.59 -5.92 0.03
N ASN A 156 7.07 -6.96 -0.64
CA ASN A 156 7.18 -6.96 -2.11
C ASN A 156 5.82 -6.77 -2.80
N ARG A 157 4.76 -7.33 -2.25
CA ARG A 157 3.41 -7.18 -2.80
C ARG A 157 2.92 -5.75 -2.70
N TYR A 158 3.01 -5.15 -1.51
CA TYR A 158 2.38 -3.88 -1.21
C TYR A 158 3.27 -2.65 -1.48
N PHE A 159 4.59 -2.79 -1.39
CA PHE A 159 5.51 -1.66 -1.47
C PHE A 159 6.48 -1.73 -2.66
N GLY A 160 6.88 -2.90 -3.11
CA GLY A 160 7.79 -3.08 -4.23
C GLY A 160 9.02 -3.92 -3.89
N ALA A 161 10.00 -3.95 -4.80
CA ALA A 161 11.19 -4.78 -4.65
C ALA A 161 12.30 -4.06 -3.87
N PRO A 162 13.07 -4.78 -3.02
CA PRO A 162 14.29 -4.25 -2.41
C PRO A 162 15.41 -4.09 -3.46
N SER A 163 16.47 -3.39 -3.07
CA SER A 163 17.74 -3.41 -3.80
C SER A 163 18.44 -4.79 -3.69
N ASP A 164 19.43 -4.99 -4.55
CA ASP A 164 20.38 -6.11 -4.49
C ASP A 164 21.75 -5.59 -4.94
N VAL A 165 22.32 -4.67 -4.12
CA VAL A 165 23.56 -3.96 -4.47
C VAL A 165 24.78 -4.87 -4.44
N ASP A 166 24.70 -5.97 -3.73
CA ASP A 166 25.76 -6.94 -3.63
C ASP A 166 25.53 -8.22 -4.45
N HIS A 167 24.42 -8.30 -5.21
CA HIS A 167 24.05 -9.39 -6.14
C HIS A 167 24.01 -10.77 -5.51
N ASP A 168 23.54 -10.89 -4.30
CA ASP A 168 23.37 -12.18 -3.66
C ASP A 168 21.90 -12.56 -3.41
N GLY A 169 20.97 -11.66 -3.77
CA GLY A 169 19.52 -11.84 -3.67
C GLY A 169 19.03 -11.99 -2.23
N LYS A 170 19.76 -11.47 -1.24
CA LYS A 170 19.45 -11.72 0.17
C LYS A 170 19.58 -10.47 1.03
N ILE A 171 18.63 -10.33 1.93
CA ILE A 171 18.65 -9.32 2.99
C ILE A 171 19.39 -9.89 4.21
N ASN A 172 20.32 -9.14 4.76
CA ASN A 172 21.02 -9.51 5.98
C ASN A 172 20.25 -9.01 7.19
N LEU A 173 19.79 -9.89 8.06
CA LEU A 173 19.22 -9.56 9.36
C LEU A 173 20.35 -9.62 10.39
N LEU A 174 20.81 -8.47 10.89
CA LEU A 174 21.90 -8.40 11.85
C LEU A 174 21.37 -8.16 13.26
N CYS A 175 21.40 -9.22 14.07
CA CYS A 175 20.86 -9.22 15.43
C CYS A 175 21.98 -8.94 16.46
N PHE A 176 21.85 -7.84 17.18
CA PHE A 176 22.79 -7.42 18.23
C PHE A 176 22.10 -6.47 19.22
N ASP A 177 22.73 -6.18 20.35
CA ASP A 177 22.27 -5.21 21.33
C ASP A 177 22.64 -3.80 20.84
N ILE A 178 21.64 -3.03 20.40
CA ILE A 178 21.82 -1.71 19.79
C ILE A 178 22.17 -0.69 20.90
N LYS A 179 23.26 0.04 20.70
CA LYS A 179 23.61 1.15 21.58
C LYS A 179 22.77 2.38 21.24
N ASP A 180 21.71 2.63 21.97
CA ASP A 180 20.76 3.73 21.77
C ASP A 180 20.67 4.70 22.95
N GLY A 181 21.38 4.43 24.04
CA GLY A 181 21.32 5.22 25.27
C GLY A 181 19.99 5.04 26.05
N SER A 182 19.19 4.04 25.73
CA SER A 182 17.87 3.83 26.32
C SER A 182 17.90 3.64 27.84
N ALA A 183 18.99 3.09 28.37
CA ALA A 183 19.20 2.94 29.82
C ALA A 183 19.33 4.29 30.56
N GLU A 184 19.72 5.36 29.84
CA GLU A 184 20.01 6.68 30.40
C GLU A 184 18.91 7.72 30.10
N GLN A 185 18.02 7.42 29.14
CA GLN A 185 17.01 8.36 28.64
C GLN A 185 15.60 7.83 28.85
N ASN A 186 14.70 8.66 29.40
CA ASN A 186 13.25 8.38 29.51
C ASN A 186 12.51 8.43 28.16
N GLY A 187 13.19 8.16 27.04
CA GLY A 187 12.72 8.47 25.68
C GLY A 187 12.20 7.31 24.83
N GLY A 188 12.29 6.07 25.30
CA GLY A 188 12.05 4.87 24.50
C GLY A 188 13.34 4.16 24.12
N PHE A 189 13.28 3.14 23.28
CA PHE A 189 14.43 2.37 22.80
C PHE A 189 14.29 2.11 21.29
N ALA A 190 15.43 1.97 20.58
CA ALA A 190 15.44 1.60 19.16
C ALA A 190 15.33 0.08 19.02
N SER A 191 14.24 -0.40 18.41
CA SER A 191 14.05 -1.85 18.19
C SER A 191 14.76 -2.37 16.93
N GLY A 192 15.12 -1.49 16.02
CA GLY A 192 15.87 -1.76 14.80
C GLY A 192 16.16 -0.47 14.05
N TYR A 193 16.82 -0.61 12.92
CA TYR A 193 16.99 0.45 11.94
C TYR A 193 17.44 -0.10 10.59
N PHE A 194 17.19 0.69 9.55
CA PHE A 194 17.82 0.59 8.24
C PHE A 194 18.82 1.72 8.07
N ASP A 195 20.03 1.41 7.54
CA ASP A 195 21.06 2.42 7.26
C ASP A 195 21.40 2.46 5.77
N PRO A 196 20.93 3.47 5.04
CA PRO A 196 21.16 3.57 3.60
C PRO A 196 22.64 3.68 3.21
N ASN A 197 23.54 4.09 4.13
CA ASN A 197 24.99 4.09 3.86
C ASN A 197 25.54 2.70 3.50
N ASP A 198 24.87 1.64 3.92
CA ASP A 198 25.30 0.27 3.62
C ASP A 198 25.02 -0.14 2.17
N LEU A 199 24.23 0.63 1.44
CA LEU A 199 24.01 0.43 0.01
C LEU A 199 25.10 1.09 -0.87
N TYR A 200 26.06 1.78 -0.28
CA TYR A 200 27.09 2.55 -1.00
C TYR A 200 28.50 2.05 -0.72
N ASN A 201 29.46 2.44 -1.58
CA ASN A 201 30.87 2.05 -1.47
C ASN A 201 31.66 2.95 -0.51
N GLY A 202 31.17 3.11 0.74
CA GLY A 202 31.81 3.90 1.78
C GLY A 202 32.84 3.14 2.61
N LYS A 203 33.78 3.86 3.27
CA LYS A 203 34.81 3.26 4.16
C LYS A 203 34.20 2.51 5.34
N LYS A 204 33.06 2.96 5.86
CA LYS A 204 32.35 2.36 6.99
C LYS A 204 31.04 1.72 6.57
N SER A 205 30.87 1.37 5.30
CA SER A 205 29.72 0.69 4.74
C SER A 205 29.90 -0.82 4.80
N ASN A 206 28.83 -1.55 5.01
CA ASN A 206 28.79 -3.00 4.92
C ASN A 206 28.61 -3.50 3.47
N ARG A 207 28.24 -2.62 2.56
CA ARG A 207 28.06 -2.86 1.12
C ARG A 207 27.09 -3.99 0.82
N SER A 208 25.94 -3.97 1.48
CA SER A 208 24.88 -4.96 1.32
C SER A 208 23.60 -4.46 1.97
N GLU A 209 22.48 -5.07 1.60
CA GLU A 209 21.18 -4.87 2.22
C GLU A 209 21.19 -5.42 3.65
N ILE A 210 20.99 -4.55 4.65
CA ILE A 210 20.97 -4.93 6.06
C ILE A 210 19.78 -4.31 6.76
N VAL A 211 19.04 -5.12 7.49
CA VAL A 211 18.09 -4.72 8.52
C VAL A 211 18.71 -5.05 9.87
N TYR A 212 18.86 -4.05 10.70
CA TYR A 212 19.42 -4.15 12.03
C TYR A 212 18.32 -4.42 13.04
N VAL A 213 18.54 -5.39 13.91
CA VAL A 213 17.53 -5.85 14.88
C VAL A 213 18.12 -5.79 16.27
N ASP A 214 17.49 -5.01 17.15
CA ASP A 214 17.86 -4.98 18.56
C ASP A 214 17.49 -6.28 19.25
N THR A 215 18.43 -6.79 20.05
CA THR A 215 18.19 -8.01 20.83
C THR A 215 17.82 -7.72 22.28
N TYR A 216 18.10 -6.53 22.79
CA TYR A 216 17.75 -6.09 24.14
C TYR A 216 17.53 -4.57 24.18
N PRO A 217 16.40 -4.08 24.73
CA PRO A 217 15.32 -4.85 25.40
C PRO A 217 14.26 -5.42 24.43
N SER A 218 14.35 -5.19 23.10
CA SER A 218 13.30 -5.46 22.12
C SER A 218 12.79 -6.91 22.14
N LEU A 219 13.69 -7.87 22.28
CA LEU A 219 13.33 -9.30 22.27
C LEU A 219 13.12 -9.88 23.67
N GLY A 220 13.09 -9.02 24.71
CA GLY A 220 12.93 -9.42 26.10
C GLY A 220 14.25 -9.58 26.84
N SER A 221 14.23 -10.20 28.03
CA SER A 221 15.42 -10.31 28.88
C SER A 221 16.51 -11.20 28.28
N SER A 222 17.74 -11.09 28.79
CA SER A 222 18.88 -11.92 28.37
C SER A 222 18.63 -13.43 28.50
N LYS A 223 17.75 -13.84 29.44
CA LYS A 223 17.43 -15.25 29.71
C LYS A 223 16.22 -15.78 28.92
N HIS A 224 15.33 -14.89 28.47
CA HIS A 224 14.07 -15.27 27.81
C HIS A 224 13.82 -14.36 26.61
N LYS A 225 14.39 -14.73 25.47
CA LYS A 225 14.18 -14.05 24.20
C LYS A 225 12.93 -14.56 23.50
N LYS A 226 12.14 -13.65 22.91
CA LYS A 226 10.98 -13.97 22.09
C LYS A 226 11.11 -13.31 20.72
N VAL A 227 11.65 -14.04 19.76
CA VAL A 227 11.97 -13.50 18.41
C VAL A 227 10.75 -12.99 17.63
N SER A 228 9.54 -13.43 17.98
CA SER A 228 8.31 -12.87 17.37
C SER A 228 8.09 -11.39 17.66
N LEU A 229 8.75 -10.84 18.68
CA LEU A 229 8.73 -9.39 18.96
C LEU A 229 9.50 -8.58 17.93
N ALA A 230 10.42 -9.20 17.17
CA ALA A 230 11.13 -8.55 16.07
C ALA A 230 10.33 -8.46 14.77
N TYR A 231 9.21 -9.17 14.63
CA TYR A 231 8.53 -9.26 13.33
C TYR A 231 7.99 -7.91 12.85
N SER A 232 7.46 -7.12 13.78
CA SER A 232 6.99 -5.75 13.52
C SER A 232 8.17 -4.87 13.07
N THR A 233 9.29 -4.91 13.79
CA THR A 233 10.51 -4.17 13.41
C THR A 233 11.03 -4.61 12.05
N LEU A 234 11.06 -5.92 11.77
CA LEU A 234 11.56 -6.43 10.49
C LEU A 234 10.75 -5.95 9.29
N VAL A 235 9.43 -5.97 9.38
CA VAL A 235 8.56 -5.49 8.30
C VAL A 235 8.68 -3.98 8.13
N HIS A 236 8.84 -3.25 9.22
CA HIS A 236 9.04 -1.80 9.24
C HIS A 236 10.35 -1.39 8.54
N GLU A 237 11.47 -1.93 9.00
CA GLU A 237 12.79 -1.57 8.48
C GLU A 237 13.01 -2.10 7.05
N PHE A 238 12.41 -3.22 6.72
CA PHE A 238 12.46 -3.75 5.36
C PHE A 238 11.65 -2.87 4.39
N GLN A 239 10.54 -2.29 4.84
CA GLN A 239 9.79 -1.32 4.04
C GLN A 239 10.62 -0.06 3.76
N HIS A 240 11.36 0.49 4.75
CA HIS A 240 12.29 1.60 4.53
C HIS A 240 13.36 1.29 3.46
N LEU A 241 13.92 0.07 3.49
CA LEU A 241 14.88 -0.37 2.49
C LEU A 241 14.25 -0.40 1.08
N ILE A 242 13.04 -0.88 0.94
CA ILE A 242 12.30 -0.89 -0.34
C ILE A 242 12.01 0.53 -0.80
N ASN A 243 11.55 1.41 0.10
CA ASN A 243 11.25 2.80 -0.20
C ASN A 243 12.49 3.55 -0.67
N TYR A 244 13.60 3.39 0.06
CA TYR A 244 14.88 3.97 -0.32
C TYR A 244 15.36 3.47 -1.68
N ASN A 245 15.27 2.14 -1.92
CA ASN A 245 15.61 1.57 -3.23
C ASN A 245 14.85 2.26 -4.35
N GLN A 246 13.54 2.35 -4.24
CA GLN A 246 12.69 2.90 -5.29
C GLN A 246 12.97 4.39 -5.51
N ASN A 247 12.91 5.20 -4.46
CA ASN A 247 13.07 6.65 -4.58
C ASN A 247 14.50 7.04 -4.96
N VAL A 248 15.50 6.54 -4.24
CA VAL A 248 16.86 7.03 -4.35
C VAL A 248 17.69 6.25 -5.37
N LEU A 249 17.64 4.91 -5.33
CA LEU A 249 18.51 4.11 -6.21
C LEU A 249 17.94 3.94 -7.61
N VAL A 250 16.64 3.74 -7.75
CA VAL A 250 15.98 3.52 -9.06
C VAL A 250 15.63 4.85 -9.72
N GLU A 251 14.89 5.71 -9.03
CA GLU A 251 14.35 6.94 -9.61
C GLU A 251 15.26 8.16 -9.47
N LYS A 252 16.36 8.04 -8.70
CA LYS A 252 17.38 9.10 -8.51
C LYS A 252 16.80 10.39 -7.90
N LYS A 253 15.83 10.25 -7.02
CA LYS A 253 15.26 11.35 -6.24
C LYS A 253 15.93 11.47 -4.88
N ASP A 254 15.50 12.48 -4.11
CA ASP A 254 15.79 12.56 -2.68
C ASP A 254 15.00 11.50 -1.91
N GLU A 255 15.33 11.28 -0.65
CA GLU A 255 14.58 10.45 0.26
C GLU A 255 13.13 10.97 0.41
N MET A 256 12.20 10.08 0.73
CA MET A 256 10.81 10.44 0.99
C MET A 256 10.69 11.32 2.25
N ASP A 257 9.72 12.23 2.27
CA ASP A 257 9.39 12.99 3.48
C ASP A 257 9.15 12.05 4.66
N THR A 258 9.83 12.29 5.79
CA THR A 258 9.83 11.41 6.98
C THR A 258 8.42 11.01 7.45
N TRP A 259 7.47 11.96 7.46
CA TRP A 259 6.10 11.67 7.90
C TRP A 259 5.40 10.62 7.02
N LEU A 260 5.73 10.59 5.73
CA LEU A 260 5.14 9.65 4.77
C LEU A 260 5.87 8.32 4.80
N ASP A 261 7.19 8.32 4.84
CA ASP A 261 8.02 7.12 4.94
C ASP A 261 7.66 6.31 6.18
N GLU A 262 7.65 6.95 7.35
CA GLU A 262 7.24 6.32 8.62
C GLU A 262 5.78 5.85 8.62
N GLY A 263 4.89 6.63 7.99
CA GLY A 263 3.49 6.24 7.83
C GLY A 263 3.31 4.96 7.01
N LEU A 264 4.11 4.78 5.96
CA LEU A 264 4.12 3.58 5.12
C LEU A 264 4.72 2.37 5.85
N SER A 265 5.80 2.58 6.63
CA SER A 265 6.40 1.51 7.43
C SER A 265 5.44 1.01 8.53
N LEU A 266 4.70 1.93 9.17
CA LEU A 266 3.63 1.56 10.11
C LEU A 266 2.44 0.89 9.43
N ALA A 267 2.17 1.20 8.16
CA ALA A 267 1.18 0.45 7.38
C ALA A 267 1.64 -0.99 7.10
N ALA A 268 2.93 -1.21 6.86
CA ALA A 268 3.49 -2.57 6.73
C ALA A 268 3.32 -3.37 8.03
N GLU A 269 3.56 -2.74 9.19
CA GLU A 269 3.29 -3.36 10.49
C GLU A 269 1.82 -3.79 10.65
N GLN A 270 0.87 -2.91 10.30
CA GLN A 270 -0.56 -3.25 10.36
C GLN A 270 -0.95 -4.37 9.41
N LEU A 271 -0.41 -4.37 8.19
CA LEU A 271 -0.64 -5.45 7.21
C LEU A 271 -0.15 -6.80 7.75
N LEU A 272 1.01 -6.83 8.41
CA LEU A 272 1.53 -8.03 9.07
C LEU A 272 0.67 -8.45 10.27
N ALA A 273 0.32 -7.50 11.12
CA ALA A 273 -0.48 -7.74 12.34
C ALA A 273 -1.94 -8.09 12.02
N LYS A 274 -2.45 -7.69 10.84
CA LYS A 274 -3.86 -7.82 10.40
C LYS A 274 -4.87 -7.16 11.37
N LYS A 275 -4.43 -6.18 12.11
CA LYS A 275 -5.21 -5.37 13.05
C LYS A 275 -4.56 -4.00 13.24
N PRO A 276 -5.31 -2.97 13.65
CA PRO A 276 -4.74 -1.69 14.02
C PRO A 276 -3.65 -1.80 15.09
N LEU A 277 -2.69 -0.89 15.06
CA LEU A 277 -1.58 -0.85 16.02
C LEU A 277 -2.03 -0.17 17.30
N ASP A 278 -2.25 -0.95 18.35
CA ASP A 278 -2.80 -0.51 19.63
C ASP A 278 -1.91 0.56 20.28
N ASP A 279 -0.58 0.40 20.24
CA ASP A 279 0.40 1.33 20.84
C ASP A 279 0.35 2.73 20.20
N ARG A 280 0.12 2.80 18.89
CA ARG A 280 0.02 4.08 18.16
C ARG A 280 -1.32 4.78 18.47
N ILE A 281 -2.40 4.02 18.62
CA ILE A 281 -3.72 4.52 19.04
C ILE A 281 -3.66 4.98 20.49
N ASP A 282 -3.05 4.20 21.38
CA ASP A 282 -2.89 4.55 22.77
C ASP A 282 -2.08 5.84 22.95
N TYR A 283 -0.96 5.98 22.21
CA TYR A 283 -0.20 7.20 22.26
C TYR A 283 -0.98 8.41 21.71
N TYR A 284 -1.70 8.24 20.60
CA TYR A 284 -2.63 9.27 20.12
C TYR A 284 -3.58 9.69 21.24
N ASN A 285 -4.20 8.73 21.91
CA ASN A 285 -5.20 8.96 22.94
C ASN A 285 -4.64 9.72 24.15
N GLU A 286 -3.37 9.54 24.48
CA GLU A 286 -2.74 10.15 25.66
C GLU A 286 -1.97 11.45 25.35
N SER A 287 -1.52 11.66 24.10
CA SER A 287 -0.71 12.81 23.73
C SER A 287 -1.48 14.13 23.83
N SER A 288 -0.96 15.08 24.60
CA SER A 288 -1.46 16.46 24.66
C SER A 288 -0.96 17.31 23.51
N SER A 289 0.19 17.00 22.92
CA SER A 289 0.75 17.75 21.80
C SER A 289 -0.17 17.68 20.56
N ILE A 290 -0.79 16.51 20.34
CA ILE A 290 -1.76 16.35 19.25
C ILE A 290 -3.00 17.24 19.46
N ALA A 291 -3.53 17.30 20.69
CA ALA A 291 -4.65 18.16 21.03
C ALA A 291 -4.29 19.66 20.83
N ASN A 292 -3.03 20.02 20.97
CA ASN A 292 -2.51 21.38 20.88
C ASN A 292 -1.95 21.76 19.52
N GLY A 293 -2.31 21.02 18.46
CA GLY A 293 -2.00 21.42 17.08
C GLY A 293 -0.75 20.81 16.49
N LYS A 294 -0.26 19.65 17.01
CA LYS A 294 0.85 18.92 16.40
C LYS A 294 0.64 18.75 14.90
N SER A 295 1.64 19.14 14.12
CA SER A 295 1.66 18.96 12.67
C SER A 295 1.85 17.50 12.30
N LEU A 296 1.17 17.05 11.25
CA LEU A 296 1.46 15.79 10.57
C LEU A 296 2.79 15.86 9.81
N LEU A 297 3.06 16.99 9.15
CA LEU A 297 4.12 17.14 8.15
C LEU A 297 5.48 17.54 8.74
N TYR A 298 5.49 18.10 9.95
CA TYR A 298 6.71 18.58 10.59
C TYR A 298 7.18 17.61 11.67
N TRP A 299 8.37 17.08 11.47
CA TRP A 299 9.09 16.27 12.44
C TRP A 299 10.18 17.10 13.09
N ASP A 300 10.27 17.04 14.42
CA ASP A 300 11.22 17.77 15.23
C ASP A 300 11.92 16.78 16.16
N ASP A 301 13.21 16.58 15.95
CA ASP A 301 14.01 15.60 16.68
C ASP A 301 14.07 15.86 18.19
N SER A 302 13.85 17.11 18.59
CA SER A 302 13.78 17.51 20.02
C SER A 302 12.36 17.46 20.60
N GLY A 303 11.34 17.17 19.78
CA GLY A 303 9.94 17.26 20.12
C GLY A 303 9.28 15.94 20.56
N ASP A 304 7.96 15.91 20.47
CA ASP A 304 7.12 14.72 20.73
C ASP A 304 7.01 13.87 19.45
N ASN A 305 8.08 13.11 19.13
CA ASN A 305 8.15 12.30 17.92
C ASN A 305 7.14 11.15 17.94
N LEU A 306 6.83 10.57 19.08
CA LEU A 306 5.82 9.53 19.21
C LEU A 306 4.43 10.02 18.76
N ALA A 307 4.14 11.33 18.95
CA ALA A 307 2.94 11.93 18.39
C ALA A 307 2.98 12.03 16.86
N ASN A 308 4.16 12.24 16.27
CA ASN A 308 4.33 12.20 14.81
C ASN A 308 4.09 10.79 14.28
N TYR A 309 4.69 9.75 14.88
CA TYR A 309 4.42 8.35 14.54
C TYR A 309 2.92 8.04 14.55
N SER A 310 2.24 8.41 15.64
CA SER A 310 0.79 8.17 15.77
C SER A 310 -0.02 8.90 14.70
N LEU A 311 0.32 10.15 14.38
CA LEU A 311 -0.38 10.92 13.34
C LEU A 311 -0.09 10.37 11.94
N SER A 312 1.16 10.02 11.62
CA SER A 312 1.56 9.46 10.33
C SER A 312 0.89 8.10 10.09
N TYR A 313 0.90 7.23 11.10
CA TYR A 313 0.18 5.97 11.07
C TYR A 313 -1.31 6.15 10.79
N LEU A 314 -1.98 6.96 11.62
CA LEU A 314 -3.43 7.19 11.48
C LEU A 314 -3.79 7.86 10.15
N PHE A 315 -2.94 8.75 9.65
CA PHE A 315 -3.15 9.39 8.35
C PHE A 315 -3.04 8.39 7.19
N VAL A 316 -2.00 7.55 7.18
CA VAL A 316 -1.81 6.57 6.10
C VAL A 316 -2.90 5.50 6.16
N GLN A 317 -3.34 5.09 7.35
CA GLN A 317 -4.49 4.19 7.48
C GLN A 317 -5.79 4.85 7.01
N TYR A 318 -6.02 6.12 7.37
CA TYR A 318 -7.15 6.88 6.88
C TYR A 318 -7.13 6.98 5.34
N LEU A 319 -5.99 7.33 4.74
CA LEU A 319 -5.81 7.36 3.29
C LEU A 319 -6.14 5.99 2.66
N TYR A 320 -5.58 4.92 3.19
CA TYR A 320 -5.79 3.57 2.69
C TYR A 320 -7.27 3.17 2.73
N ILE A 321 -7.95 3.45 3.83
CA ILE A 321 -9.39 3.19 4.01
C ILE A 321 -10.22 4.02 3.03
N GLN A 322 -9.99 5.34 2.94
CA GLN A 322 -10.75 6.22 2.05
C GLN A 322 -10.53 5.92 0.57
N CYS A 323 -9.38 5.36 0.20
CA CYS A 323 -9.10 4.87 -1.16
C CYS A 323 -9.71 3.49 -1.46
N GLY A 324 -10.39 2.84 -0.50
CA GLY A 324 -10.98 1.51 -0.66
C GLY A 324 -9.97 0.37 -0.56
N GLN A 325 -8.87 0.58 0.14
CA GLN A 325 -7.82 -0.40 0.48
C GLN A 325 -7.28 -1.22 -0.71
N PRO A 326 -6.90 -0.58 -1.84
CA PRO A 326 -6.38 -1.32 -2.97
C PRO A 326 -4.95 -1.82 -2.69
N ASP A 327 -4.65 -3.04 -3.09
CA ASP A 327 -3.35 -3.70 -2.88
C ASP A 327 -2.15 -2.91 -3.44
N ASP A 328 -2.37 -2.07 -4.44
CA ASP A 328 -1.33 -1.31 -5.13
C ASP A 328 -1.15 0.13 -4.63
N LEU A 329 -1.93 0.59 -3.63
CA LEU A 329 -1.91 1.99 -3.18
C LEU A 329 -0.52 2.45 -2.72
N PHE A 330 0.07 1.71 -1.79
CA PHE A 330 1.36 2.08 -1.20
C PHE A 330 2.48 2.01 -2.23
N LYS A 331 2.45 1.00 -3.09
CA LYS A 331 3.39 0.88 -4.20
C LYS A 331 3.27 2.05 -5.18
N ARG A 332 2.06 2.52 -5.46
CA ARG A 332 1.86 3.70 -6.31
C ARG A 332 2.40 4.97 -5.68
N ILE A 333 2.24 5.16 -4.37
CA ILE A 333 2.83 6.29 -3.65
C ILE A 333 4.36 6.26 -3.76
N ILE A 334 4.97 5.09 -3.56
CA ILE A 334 6.43 4.92 -3.60
C ILE A 334 6.96 5.13 -5.02
N GLN A 335 6.23 4.68 -6.05
CA GLN A 335 6.60 4.80 -7.47
C GLN A 335 6.13 6.10 -8.13
N ASP A 336 5.48 7.00 -7.38
CA ASP A 336 5.10 8.31 -7.88
C ASP A 336 6.35 9.15 -8.20
N PRO A 337 6.35 10.01 -9.21
CA PRO A 337 7.47 10.92 -9.47
C PRO A 337 7.80 11.88 -8.32
N HIS A 338 6.93 12.01 -7.34
CA HIS A 338 7.15 12.81 -6.13
C HIS A 338 7.35 11.92 -4.90
N ASN A 339 8.18 12.35 -3.96
CA ASN A 339 8.50 11.66 -2.71
C ASN A 339 7.90 12.35 -1.45
N ASN A 340 6.83 13.08 -1.64
CA ASN A 340 6.22 13.94 -0.63
C ASN A 340 4.69 13.97 -0.77
N TYR A 341 4.05 14.98 -0.16
CA TYR A 341 2.59 15.13 -0.19
C TYR A 341 1.97 15.07 -1.61
N ARG A 342 2.73 15.35 -2.68
CA ARG A 342 2.21 15.31 -4.06
C ARG A 342 1.90 13.86 -4.48
N ALA A 343 2.72 12.89 -4.11
CA ALA A 343 2.41 11.48 -4.32
C ALA A 343 1.08 11.08 -3.66
N VAL A 344 0.82 11.60 -2.46
CA VAL A 344 -0.46 11.41 -1.78
C VAL A 344 -1.59 12.16 -2.49
N GLN A 345 -1.33 13.39 -2.98
CA GLN A 345 -2.31 14.16 -3.76
C GLN A 345 -2.73 13.40 -5.03
N ASP A 346 -1.79 12.76 -5.72
CA ASP A 346 -2.08 12.01 -6.95
C ASP A 346 -2.95 10.79 -6.67
N VAL A 347 -2.72 10.05 -5.59
CA VAL A 347 -3.62 8.95 -5.21
C VAL A 347 -4.98 9.44 -4.70
N ILE A 348 -5.06 10.58 -4.00
CA ILE A 348 -6.35 11.22 -3.65
C ILE A 348 -7.13 11.56 -4.93
N HIS A 349 -6.46 12.15 -5.92
CA HIS A 349 -7.07 12.45 -7.22
C HIS A 349 -7.49 11.18 -7.93
N ASP A 350 -6.72 10.09 -7.84
CA ASP A 350 -7.01 8.82 -8.49
C ASP A 350 -8.07 7.98 -7.82
N TYR A 351 -8.21 8.02 -6.52
CA TYR A 351 -9.10 7.11 -5.79
C TYR A 351 -10.31 7.79 -5.17
N ILE A 352 -10.22 9.10 -4.86
CA ILE A 352 -11.27 9.81 -4.12
C ILE A 352 -11.92 10.90 -4.98
N SER A 353 -11.24 12.01 -5.26
CA SER A 353 -11.78 13.10 -6.06
C SER A 353 -10.68 13.95 -6.71
N PRO A 354 -10.76 14.22 -8.04
CA PRO A 354 -9.81 15.11 -8.70
C PRO A 354 -9.89 16.57 -8.25
N ALA A 355 -10.96 16.94 -7.57
CA ALA A 355 -11.15 18.29 -7.04
C ALA A 355 -10.62 18.45 -5.60
N MET A 356 -10.37 17.35 -4.89
CA MET A 356 -9.95 17.38 -3.48
C MET A 356 -8.47 17.72 -3.37
N SER A 357 -8.16 18.83 -2.71
CA SER A 357 -6.77 19.18 -2.40
C SER A 357 -6.24 18.35 -1.23
N PHE A 358 -4.91 18.19 -1.16
CA PHE A 358 -4.24 17.56 -0.03
C PHE A 358 -4.58 18.23 1.31
N GLY A 359 -4.68 19.58 1.31
CA GLY A 359 -5.07 20.34 2.49
C GLY A 359 -6.48 20.01 2.99
N GLN A 360 -7.45 19.93 2.07
CA GLN A 360 -8.81 19.48 2.40
C GLN A 360 -8.84 18.05 2.93
N PHE A 361 -8.06 17.16 2.33
CA PHE A 361 -7.96 15.77 2.78
C PHE A 361 -7.37 15.68 4.20
N MET A 362 -6.32 16.46 4.51
CA MET A 362 -5.80 16.58 5.88
C MET A 362 -6.87 17.08 6.85
N SER A 363 -7.65 18.10 6.47
CA SER A 363 -8.76 18.59 7.29
C SER A 363 -9.83 17.51 7.51
N ASN A 364 -10.17 16.75 6.49
CA ASN A 364 -11.09 15.62 6.60
C ASN A 364 -10.54 14.50 7.51
N PHE A 365 -9.26 14.20 7.43
CA PHE A 365 -8.60 13.30 8.38
C PHE A 365 -8.74 13.77 9.82
N ARG A 366 -8.53 15.08 10.10
CA ARG A 366 -8.70 15.64 11.45
C ARG A 366 -10.16 15.59 11.94
N LYS A 367 -11.12 15.77 11.03
CA LYS A 367 -12.55 15.53 11.32
C LYS A 367 -12.81 14.06 11.63
N ALA A 368 -12.23 13.14 10.85
CA ALA A 368 -12.36 11.70 11.06
C ALA A 368 -11.84 11.25 12.43
N LEU A 369 -10.71 11.80 12.89
CA LEU A 369 -10.18 11.55 14.23
C LEU A 369 -11.13 11.96 15.36
N TYR A 370 -11.98 12.95 15.13
CA TYR A 370 -12.92 13.46 16.14
C TYR A 370 -14.31 12.83 16.03
N LEU A 371 -14.86 12.75 14.81
CA LEU A 371 -16.22 12.27 14.57
C LEU A 371 -16.28 10.75 14.55
N ASN A 372 -15.26 10.11 14.01
CA ASN A 372 -15.09 8.66 13.87
C ASN A 372 -16.36 7.96 13.38
N GLN A 373 -16.92 8.48 12.30
CA GLN A 373 -18.14 7.95 11.70
C GLN A 373 -17.88 6.56 11.10
N ALA A 374 -18.91 5.71 11.11
CA ALA A 374 -18.83 4.37 10.54
C ALA A 374 -18.89 4.37 9.00
N ASP A 375 -19.35 5.46 8.39
CA ASP A 375 -19.47 5.63 6.93
C ASP A 375 -18.98 7.01 6.51
N GLY A 376 -18.56 7.13 5.24
CA GLY A 376 -18.15 8.40 4.63
C GLY A 376 -16.78 8.91 5.06
N PRO A 377 -16.45 10.17 4.70
CA PRO A 377 -15.08 10.69 4.79
C PRO A 377 -14.64 11.07 6.22
N TYR A 378 -15.52 11.03 7.21
CA TYR A 378 -15.21 11.53 8.54
C TYR A 378 -15.06 10.42 9.59
N GLY A 379 -14.47 9.30 9.19
CA GLY A 379 -14.19 8.18 10.08
C GLY A 379 -13.30 7.09 9.48
N PHE A 380 -13.17 6.00 10.21
CA PHE A 380 -12.39 4.83 9.85
C PHE A 380 -13.29 3.64 9.51
N HIS A 381 -14.45 3.91 8.95
CA HIS A 381 -15.45 2.95 8.45
C HIS A 381 -15.79 1.81 9.43
N GLY A 382 -15.85 2.16 10.72
CA GLY A 382 -16.22 1.19 11.77
C GLY A 382 -15.20 0.07 12.02
N ILE A 383 -13.99 0.15 11.44
CA ILE A 383 -12.94 -0.86 11.66
C ILE A 383 -12.61 -0.94 13.15
N ALA A 384 -12.71 -2.16 13.71
CA ALA A 384 -12.38 -2.44 15.09
C ALA A 384 -10.94 -1.98 15.43
N GLY A 385 -10.74 -1.42 16.60
CA GLY A 385 -9.47 -0.80 17.03
C GLY A 385 -9.49 0.72 16.83
N PHE A 386 -9.84 1.24 15.65
CA PHE A 386 -9.97 2.71 15.49
C PHE A 386 -11.16 3.30 16.25
N GLN A 387 -12.14 2.51 16.62
CA GLN A 387 -13.24 2.93 17.51
C GLN A 387 -12.77 3.36 18.90
N GLN A 388 -11.55 2.99 19.29
CA GLN A 388 -10.93 3.39 20.57
C GLN A 388 -10.33 4.80 20.54
N LEU A 389 -10.31 5.48 19.39
CA LEU A 389 -9.81 6.84 19.26
C LEU A 389 -10.61 7.81 20.12
N LYS A 390 -9.91 8.50 21.03
CA LYS A 390 -10.52 9.49 21.93
C LYS A 390 -10.59 10.85 21.24
N LYS A 391 -11.71 11.53 21.40
CA LYS A 391 -11.90 12.91 20.92
C LYS A 391 -10.87 13.83 21.57
N LYS A 392 -10.08 14.54 20.76
CA LYS A 392 -9.09 15.51 21.22
C LYS A 392 -9.64 16.92 21.07
N VAL A 393 -9.57 17.70 22.14
CA VAL A 393 -9.98 19.10 22.16
C VAL A 393 -8.80 19.93 22.65
N TYR A 394 -8.61 21.09 22.05
CA TYR A 394 -7.55 22.03 22.41
C TYR A 394 -7.62 22.40 23.88
N ASN A 395 -6.50 22.23 24.58
CA ASN A 395 -6.37 22.54 26.01
C ASN A 395 -5.30 23.60 26.29
N GLY A 396 -4.78 24.26 25.24
CA GLY A 396 -3.82 25.33 25.35
C GLY A 396 -4.44 26.62 25.90
N LYS A 397 -3.59 27.54 26.39
CA LYS A 397 -4.00 28.83 26.98
C LYS A 397 -4.12 29.94 25.94
N SER A 398 -3.50 29.79 24.77
CA SER A 398 -3.54 30.85 23.74
C SER A 398 -4.89 30.89 23.04
N LYS A 399 -5.44 32.08 22.87
CA LYS A 399 -6.65 32.34 22.05
C LYS A 399 -6.35 32.49 20.57
N ALA A 400 -5.06 32.60 20.20
CA ALA A 400 -4.60 32.72 18.82
C ALA A 400 -3.31 31.91 18.61
N PRO A 401 -3.34 30.58 18.77
CA PRO A 401 -2.15 29.77 18.54
C PRO A 401 -1.71 29.84 17.07
N LYS A 402 -0.44 29.63 16.83
CA LYS A 402 0.11 29.44 15.48
C LYS A 402 0.15 27.94 15.17
N LEU A 403 -0.37 27.56 14.02
CA LEU A 403 -0.35 26.18 13.53
C LEU A 403 0.65 26.05 12.38
N ARG A 404 1.48 25.02 12.41
CA ARG A 404 2.29 24.58 11.25
C ARG A 404 1.38 23.97 10.17
N GLY A 405 1.84 23.92 8.93
CA GLY A 405 1.13 23.18 7.88
C GLY A 405 0.85 21.75 8.33
N GLY A 406 -0.37 21.24 8.08
CA GLY A 406 -0.85 19.95 8.56
C GLY A 406 -1.17 19.88 10.06
N GLY A 407 -1.04 20.99 10.79
CA GLY A 407 -1.48 21.12 12.19
C GLY A 407 -2.96 21.49 12.30
N ALA A 408 -3.63 21.00 13.34
CA ALA A 408 -5.03 21.33 13.59
C ALA A 408 -5.39 21.25 15.08
N ILE A 409 -6.36 22.05 15.49
CA ILE A 409 -6.96 22.02 16.84
C ILE A 409 -8.48 21.95 16.72
N ILE A 410 -9.11 21.37 17.71
CA ILE A 410 -10.57 21.35 17.84
C ILE A 410 -10.93 22.16 19.08
N VAL A 411 -11.83 23.11 18.94
CA VAL A 411 -12.27 23.99 20.02
C VAL A 411 -13.78 23.94 20.19
N ASN A 412 -14.24 24.06 21.42
CA ASN A 412 -15.64 24.29 21.73
C ASN A 412 -15.87 25.82 21.73
N SER A 413 -16.39 26.34 20.65
CA SER A 413 -16.53 27.77 20.47
C SER A 413 -17.78 28.12 19.67
N ALA A 414 -18.44 29.21 20.05
CA ALA A 414 -19.48 29.84 19.25
C ALA A 414 -18.90 30.93 18.33
N ALA A 415 -17.61 30.90 17.98
CA ALA A 415 -16.89 32.02 17.39
C ALA A 415 -17.20 32.27 15.91
N SER A 416 -17.33 33.52 15.57
CA SER A 416 -17.16 34.02 14.20
C SER A 416 -15.71 33.73 13.70
N ILE A 417 -15.56 33.44 12.40
CA ILE A 417 -14.25 33.25 11.77
C ILE A 417 -13.46 34.56 11.84
N PRO A 418 -12.27 34.62 12.44
CA PRO A 418 -11.48 35.84 12.54
C PRO A 418 -10.99 36.32 11.17
N ASN A 419 -11.03 37.62 10.93
CA ASN A 419 -10.51 38.22 9.69
C ASN A 419 -8.97 38.19 9.62
N GLU A 420 -8.29 38.19 10.77
CA GLU A 420 -6.82 38.23 10.88
C GLU A 420 -6.15 36.86 10.84
N LYS A 421 -6.88 35.82 10.49
CA LYS A 421 -6.30 34.48 10.34
C LYS A 421 -5.37 34.37 9.13
N GLY A 422 -4.38 33.47 9.19
CA GLY A 422 -3.54 33.14 8.06
C GLY A 422 -4.34 32.54 6.87
N ALA A 423 -3.89 32.80 5.64
CA ALA A 423 -4.61 32.37 4.43
C ALA A 423 -4.95 30.89 4.37
N PRO A 424 -4.02 29.93 4.71
CA PRO A 424 -4.31 28.51 4.68
C PRO A 424 -5.07 28.00 5.92
N ILE A 425 -5.42 28.86 6.86
CA ILE A 425 -6.21 28.48 8.04
C ILE A 425 -7.69 28.38 7.66
N THR A 426 -8.26 27.23 7.93
CA THR A 426 -9.68 26.95 7.73
C THR A 426 -10.39 26.72 9.06
N TYR A 427 -11.67 27.10 9.11
CA TYR A 427 -12.58 26.88 10.22
C TYR A 427 -13.72 26.02 9.71
N SER A 428 -13.91 24.84 10.29
CA SER A 428 -14.99 23.92 9.93
C SER A 428 -15.84 23.61 11.15
N ASN A 429 -17.13 23.88 11.07
CA ASN A 429 -18.08 23.48 12.11
C ASN A 429 -18.24 21.94 12.06
N LEU A 430 -17.99 21.26 13.18
CA LEU A 430 -18.17 19.81 13.28
C LEU A 430 -19.63 19.40 13.55
N ALA A 431 -20.48 20.38 13.88
CA ALA A 431 -21.92 20.20 14.04
C ALA A 431 -22.68 20.25 12.70
N GLU A 432 -22.15 20.96 11.72
CA GLU A 432 -22.75 21.02 10.38
C GLU A 432 -22.38 19.76 9.60
N ARG A 433 -23.40 19.03 9.16
CA ARG A 433 -23.26 18.06 8.08
C ARG A 433 -22.87 18.86 6.84
N GLN A 434 -21.59 18.95 6.50
CA GLN A 434 -21.25 19.36 5.14
C GLN A 434 -21.90 18.35 4.20
N GLU A 435 -22.80 18.83 3.35
CA GLU A 435 -23.28 18.04 2.23
C GLU A 435 -22.04 17.62 1.45
N ASP A 436 -21.78 16.33 1.46
CA ASP A 436 -20.77 15.77 0.59
C ASP A 436 -21.26 15.97 -0.84
N ARG A 437 -20.54 16.77 -1.61
CA ARG A 437 -20.83 17.05 -3.03
C ARG A 437 -19.83 16.40 -3.95
N ASP A 438 -18.83 15.72 -3.40
CA ASP A 438 -17.78 15.06 -4.16
C ASP A 438 -18.29 13.72 -4.66
N ALA A 439 -18.38 13.58 -5.97
CA ALA A 439 -18.79 12.31 -6.57
C ALA A 439 -17.66 11.28 -6.48
N PRO A 440 -17.98 10.00 -6.19
CA PRO A 440 -16.99 8.94 -6.15
C PRO A 440 -16.34 8.76 -7.52
N ARG A 441 -15.09 8.31 -7.50
CA ARG A 441 -14.36 8.02 -8.74
C ARG A 441 -14.92 6.82 -9.47
N GLN A 442 -14.45 6.69 -10.71
CA GLN A 442 -14.71 5.50 -11.52
C GLN A 442 -14.32 4.25 -10.73
N PRO A 443 -15.23 3.27 -10.61
CA PRO A 443 -14.89 2.00 -9.97
C PRO A 443 -13.72 1.32 -10.66
N ARG A 444 -12.83 0.70 -9.91
CA ARG A 444 -11.80 -0.18 -10.44
C ARG A 444 -12.38 -1.57 -10.60
N ILE A 445 -12.26 -2.11 -11.79
CA ILE A 445 -12.86 -3.39 -12.15
C ILE A 445 -11.77 -4.41 -12.38
N ALA A 446 -11.86 -5.54 -11.68
CA ALA A 446 -11.00 -6.69 -11.94
C ALA A 446 -11.22 -7.20 -13.38
N PRO A 447 -10.22 -7.85 -13.99
CA PRO A 447 -10.40 -8.46 -15.30
C PRO A 447 -11.62 -9.37 -15.33
N PHE A 448 -12.51 -9.15 -16.31
CA PHE A 448 -13.76 -9.88 -16.46
C PHE A 448 -13.86 -10.44 -17.88
N GLY A 449 -14.13 -11.73 -18.00
CA GLY A 449 -14.22 -12.43 -19.27
C GLY A 449 -15.52 -13.21 -19.45
N ASP A 450 -15.68 -13.85 -20.60
CA ASP A 450 -16.90 -14.55 -21.01
C ASP A 450 -17.21 -15.83 -20.21
N LYS A 451 -16.24 -16.33 -19.44
CA LYS A 451 -16.42 -17.45 -18.50
C LYS A 451 -16.84 -17.03 -17.10
N ASP A 452 -16.65 -15.75 -16.77
CA ASP A 452 -16.97 -15.23 -15.46
C ASP A 452 -18.46 -14.92 -15.34
N SER A 453 -19.05 -15.21 -14.18
CA SER A 453 -20.43 -14.87 -13.84
C SER A 453 -20.55 -13.75 -12.81
N GLN A 454 -19.42 -13.42 -12.15
CA GLN A 454 -19.34 -12.41 -11.10
C GLN A 454 -18.31 -11.35 -11.47
N LEU A 455 -18.76 -10.10 -11.53
CA LEU A 455 -17.91 -8.94 -11.70
C LEU A 455 -17.49 -8.44 -10.33
N ARG A 456 -16.18 -8.21 -10.17
CA ARG A 456 -15.57 -7.77 -8.93
C ARG A 456 -14.78 -6.49 -9.16
N GLY A 457 -14.64 -5.70 -8.10
CA GLY A 457 -13.91 -4.46 -8.18
C GLY A 457 -13.85 -3.74 -6.86
N ASN A 458 -13.29 -2.53 -6.91
CA ASN A 458 -13.18 -1.63 -5.78
C ASN A 458 -13.82 -0.29 -6.14
N SER A 459 -14.40 0.33 -5.14
CA SER A 459 -14.96 1.67 -5.19
C SER A 459 -14.83 2.31 -3.82
N GLU A 460 -15.38 3.48 -3.64
CA GLU A 460 -15.50 4.08 -2.33
C GLU A 460 -16.30 3.16 -1.38
N PRO A 461 -15.84 2.98 -0.12
CA PRO A 461 -16.55 2.18 0.87
C PRO A 461 -18.02 2.61 1.02
N GLY A 462 -18.91 1.63 1.00
CA GLY A 462 -20.34 1.91 1.11
C GLY A 462 -21.01 2.42 -0.19
N ALA A 463 -20.24 2.69 -1.24
CA ALA A 463 -20.82 3.15 -2.52
C ALA A 463 -21.77 2.13 -3.14
N VAL A 464 -22.83 2.61 -3.76
CA VAL A 464 -23.75 1.79 -4.54
C VAL A 464 -23.21 1.64 -5.96
N ILE A 465 -22.97 0.40 -6.38
CA ILE A 465 -22.46 0.07 -7.70
C ILE A 465 -23.62 -0.39 -8.59
N ALA A 466 -23.71 0.17 -9.79
CA ALA A 466 -24.65 -0.28 -10.82
C ALA A 466 -23.87 -0.72 -12.07
N ILE A 467 -24.19 -1.90 -12.57
CA ILE A 467 -23.59 -2.49 -13.77
C ILE A 467 -24.64 -2.53 -14.86
N VAL A 468 -24.36 -1.88 -15.98
CA VAL A 468 -25.28 -1.68 -17.08
C VAL A 468 -24.71 -2.29 -18.36
N GLY A 469 -25.47 -3.14 -19.01
CA GLY A 469 -25.18 -3.67 -20.34
C GLY A 469 -26.01 -2.97 -21.42
N LYS A 470 -25.93 -3.46 -22.65
CA LYS A 470 -26.69 -2.92 -23.79
C LYS A 470 -28.23 -2.95 -23.58
N ALA A 471 -28.72 -3.95 -22.87
CA ALA A 471 -30.18 -4.15 -22.61
C ALA A 471 -30.64 -3.42 -21.33
N GLY A 472 -29.77 -2.74 -20.58
CA GLY A 472 -30.13 -2.05 -19.36
C GLY A 472 -29.32 -2.53 -18.13
N LEU A 473 -29.88 -2.32 -16.94
CA LEU A 473 -29.28 -2.69 -15.68
C LEU A 473 -29.14 -4.21 -15.53
N LEU A 474 -27.92 -4.70 -15.31
CA LEU A 474 -27.63 -6.12 -15.09
C LEU A 474 -27.61 -6.48 -13.61
N ALA A 475 -27.03 -5.62 -12.78
CA ALA A 475 -26.98 -5.81 -11.33
C ALA A 475 -26.74 -4.51 -10.58
N LYS A 476 -27.12 -4.51 -9.30
CA LYS A 476 -26.72 -3.54 -8.27
C LYS A 476 -26.12 -4.28 -7.10
N CYS A 477 -25.09 -3.67 -6.48
CA CYS A 477 -24.52 -4.12 -5.22
C CYS A 477 -24.01 -2.93 -4.43
N LYS A 478 -23.60 -3.14 -3.18
CA LYS A 478 -22.96 -2.16 -2.34
C LYS A 478 -21.51 -2.58 -2.13
N ALA A 479 -20.58 -1.63 -2.20
CA ALA A 479 -19.20 -1.85 -1.77
C ALA A 479 -19.20 -2.03 -0.25
N ASP A 480 -18.39 -2.95 0.26
CA ASP A 480 -18.25 -3.19 1.68
C ASP A 480 -17.45 -2.07 2.39
N ALA A 481 -17.18 -2.23 3.68
CA ALA A 481 -16.44 -1.26 4.48
C ALA A 481 -14.98 -1.09 4.02
N THR A 482 -14.47 -1.99 3.17
CA THR A 482 -13.13 -1.93 2.58
C THR A 482 -13.15 -1.46 1.13
N GLY A 483 -14.33 -1.09 0.62
CA GLY A 483 -14.54 -0.65 -0.75
C GLY A 483 -14.66 -1.78 -1.77
N HIS A 484 -14.53 -3.05 -1.39
CA HIS A 484 -14.68 -4.16 -2.31
C HIS A 484 -16.15 -4.40 -2.66
N PHE A 485 -16.40 -4.72 -3.91
CA PHE A 485 -17.71 -5.15 -4.35
C PHE A 485 -17.66 -6.39 -5.23
N GLN A 486 -18.74 -7.15 -5.20
CA GLN A 486 -18.96 -8.31 -6.05
C GLN A 486 -20.42 -8.33 -6.50
N ALA A 487 -20.63 -8.41 -7.81
CA ALA A 487 -21.96 -8.45 -8.41
C ALA A 487 -22.11 -9.65 -9.33
N THR A 488 -23.17 -10.41 -9.17
CA THR A 488 -23.51 -11.50 -10.08
C THR A 488 -24.29 -10.93 -11.26
N ILE A 489 -23.70 -10.97 -12.47
CA ILE A 489 -24.30 -10.46 -13.71
C ILE A 489 -24.52 -11.54 -14.77
N GLY A 490 -24.20 -12.79 -14.43
CA GLY A 490 -24.19 -13.88 -15.38
C GLY A 490 -23.05 -13.77 -16.42
N ARG A 491 -22.89 -14.81 -17.22
CA ARG A 491 -21.89 -14.83 -18.30
C ARG A 491 -22.26 -13.85 -19.40
N GLN A 492 -21.31 -13.08 -19.84
CA GLN A 492 -21.46 -12.11 -20.93
C GLN A 492 -20.63 -12.57 -22.12
N LYS A 493 -21.09 -12.29 -23.35
CA LYS A 493 -20.31 -12.62 -24.55
C LYS A 493 -19.02 -11.82 -24.61
N ALA A 494 -17.93 -12.43 -25.05
CA ALA A 494 -16.69 -11.74 -25.37
C ALA A 494 -16.95 -10.54 -26.31
N GLY A 495 -16.28 -9.42 -26.04
CA GLY A 495 -16.47 -8.16 -26.77
C GLY A 495 -17.67 -7.32 -26.30
N THR A 496 -18.52 -7.81 -25.39
CA THR A 496 -19.61 -7.01 -24.79
C THR A 496 -18.98 -5.86 -23.98
N VAL A 497 -19.52 -4.64 -24.17
CA VAL A 497 -19.14 -3.47 -23.36
C VAL A 497 -20.13 -3.31 -22.22
N LEU A 498 -19.61 -3.18 -21.01
CA LEU A 498 -20.38 -2.92 -19.80
C LEU A 498 -19.98 -1.54 -19.25
N ASP A 499 -20.96 -0.79 -18.74
CA ASP A 499 -20.77 0.45 -17.99
C ASP A 499 -20.98 0.17 -16.51
N VAL A 500 -19.98 0.53 -15.68
CA VAL A 500 -20.04 0.38 -14.22
C VAL A 500 -20.04 1.76 -13.59
N PHE A 501 -21.06 2.06 -12.81
CA PHE A 501 -21.27 3.33 -12.12
C PHE A 501 -21.10 3.13 -10.62
N ALA A 502 -20.63 4.17 -9.93
CA ALA A 502 -20.66 4.26 -8.49
C ALA A 502 -21.40 5.52 -8.05
N ALA A 503 -22.19 5.42 -7.01
CA ALA A 503 -22.72 6.57 -6.27
C ALA A 503 -22.39 6.40 -4.79
N ASP A 504 -21.97 7.51 -4.14
CA ASP A 504 -21.67 7.50 -2.71
C ASP A 504 -22.94 7.42 -1.84
N THR A 505 -22.75 7.43 -0.53
CA THR A 505 -23.84 7.40 0.45
C THR A 505 -24.58 8.74 0.53
N SER A 506 -24.01 9.81 -0.01
CA SER A 506 -24.60 11.16 -0.10
C SER A 506 -25.42 11.37 -1.36
N GLY A 507 -25.37 10.41 -2.31
CA GLY A 507 -26.13 10.44 -3.57
C GLY A 507 -25.38 11.05 -4.75
N ASN A 508 -24.09 11.41 -4.59
CA ASN A 508 -23.29 11.90 -5.71
C ASN A 508 -22.90 10.73 -6.59
N ALA A 509 -23.07 10.86 -7.91
CA ALA A 509 -22.75 9.81 -8.87
C ALA A 509 -21.49 10.15 -9.66
N GLY A 510 -20.52 9.25 -9.62
CA GLY A 510 -19.26 9.36 -10.34
C GLY A 510 -19.36 9.02 -11.82
N GLN A 511 -18.27 9.23 -12.55
CA GLN A 511 -18.16 8.82 -13.95
C GLN A 511 -18.18 7.30 -14.08
N SER A 512 -18.82 6.79 -15.13
CA SER A 512 -18.85 5.35 -15.39
C SER A 512 -17.50 4.82 -15.86
N LYS A 513 -17.16 3.61 -15.44
CA LYS A 513 -16.07 2.82 -16.00
C LYS A 513 -16.58 1.88 -17.08
N LYS A 514 -16.12 2.07 -18.31
CA LYS A 514 -16.37 1.12 -19.39
C LYS A 514 -15.36 -0.02 -19.35
N ILE A 515 -15.85 -1.24 -19.42
CA ILE A 515 -15.03 -2.45 -19.59
C ILE A 515 -15.52 -3.25 -20.77
N THR A 516 -14.60 -3.96 -21.42
CA THR A 516 -14.93 -4.92 -22.48
C THR A 516 -14.69 -6.32 -21.96
N VAL A 517 -15.70 -7.18 -22.07
CA VAL A 517 -15.63 -8.60 -21.68
C VAL A 517 -14.56 -9.29 -22.50
N LYS A 518 -13.55 -9.86 -21.82
CA LYS A 518 -12.45 -10.57 -22.45
C LYS A 518 -12.88 -11.92 -22.96
N ASP A 519 -12.34 -12.33 -24.10
CA ASP A 519 -12.45 -13.69 -24.59
C ASP A 519 -11.51 -14.62 -23.80
N GLN A 520 -12.08 -15.56 -23.07
CA GLN A 520 -11.37 -16.59 -22.29
C GLN A 520 -11.74 -18.00 -22.81
N THR A 521 -12.56 -18.07 -23.85
CA THR A 521 -13.03 -19.35 -24.38
C THR A 521 -12.06 -19.89 -25.43
N PRO A 522 -11.35 -20.99 -25.15
CA PRO A 522 -10.47 -21.61 -26.13
C PRO A 522 -11.26 -22.09 -27.36
N PRO A 523 -10.66 -22.01 -28.54
CA PRO A 523 -11.26 -22.60 -29.72
C PRO A 523 -11.36 -24.12 -29.59
N ALA A 524 -12.29 -24.71 -30.35
CA ALA A 524 -12.41 -26.16 -30.43
C ALA A 524 -11.13 -26.82 -31.00
N GLU A 525 -10.91 -28.07 -30.66
CA GLU A 525 -9.81 -28.84 -31.24
C GLU A 525 -9.84 -28.80 -32.78
N PRO A 526 -8.73 -28.55 -33.47
CA PRO A 526 -8.66 -28.62 -34.92
C PRO A 526 -8.98 -30.02 -35.43
N ILE A 527 -9.82 -30.10 -36.42
CA ILE A 527 -10.02 -31.35 -37.19
C ILE A 527 -8.91 -31.43 -38.22
N VAL A 528 -8.23 -32.56 -38.30
CA VAL A 528 -7.22 -32.87 -39.31
C VAL A 528 -7.77 -33.85 -40.28
N TYR A 529 -7.75 -33.55 -41.57
CA TYR A 529 -8.10 -34.51 -42.61
C TYR A 529 -7.02 -35.57 -42.73
N ARG A 530 -7.32 -36.74 -43.26
CA ARG A 530 -6.40 -37.85 -43.40
C ARG A 530 -5.12 -37.39 -44.14
N PHE A 531 -3.98 -37.53 -43.49
CA PHE A 531 -2.69 -37.02 -43.96
C PHE A 531 -1.74 -38.19 -44.26
N TYR A 532 -1.31 -38.28 -45.51
CA TYR A 532 -0.43 -39.33 -45.98
C TYR A 532 1.03 -38.89 -46.02
N HIS A 533 1.97 -39.84 -45.82
CA HIS A 533 3.41 -39.59 -45.76
C HIS A 533 4.00 -38.96 -47.04
N GLN A 534 3.36 -39.12 -48.18
CA GLN A 534 3.78 -38.52 -49.47
C GLN A 534 3.37 -37.05 -49.60
N GLN A 535 2.45 -36.56 -48.79
CA GLN A 535 1.92 -35.21 -48.85
C GLN A 535 2.81 -34.19 -48.14
N LEU A 536 2.80 -32.95 -48.65
CA LEU A 536 3.47 -31.80 -48.02
C LEU A 536 2.46 -30.79 -47.44
N LYS A 537 1.17 -31.07 -47.51
CA LYS A 537 0.13 -30.17 -46.97
C LYS A 537 -0.75 -30.91 -45.97
N ILE A 538 -0.81 -30.39 -44.75
CA ILE A 538 -1.75 -30.86 -43.72
C ILE A 538 -2.97 -29.95 -43.81
N GLN A 539 -4.14 -30.54 -44.04
CA GLN A 539 -5.41 -29.79 -44.22
C GLN A 539 -6.45 -30.19 -43.17
N GLY A 540 -7.38 -29.31 -42.90
CA GLY A 540 -8.42 -29.57 -41.91
C GLY A 540 -9.31 -28.36 -41.66
N THR A 541 -10.03 -28.40 -40.54
CA THR A 541 -10.90 -27.30 -40.10
C THR A 541 -10.57 -26.92 -38.64
N ALA A 542 -10.75 -25.66 -38.33
CA ALA A 542 -10.64 -25.06 -37.05
C ALA A 542 -11.57 -23.86 -36.93
N GLU A 543 -11.63 -23.21 -35.82
CA GLU A 543 -12.38 -21.96 -35.67
C GLU A 543 -11.91 -20.91 -36.69
N PRO A 544 -12.82 -20.20 -37.36
CA PRO A 544 -12.47 -19.15 -38.31
C PRO A 544 -11.51 -18.11 -37.71
N GLY A 545 -10.39 -17.85 -38.38
CA GLY A 545 -9.36 -16.92 -37.92
C GLY A 545 -8.39 -17.44 -36.88
N ALA A 546 -8.65 -18.60 -36.26
CA ALA A 546 -7.74 -19.20 -35.29
C ALA A 546 -6.44 -19.68 -35.97
N ARG A 547 -5.31 -19.48 -35.31
CA ARG A 547 -3.98 -19.89 -35.77
C ARG A 547 -3.74 -21.37 -35.44
N VAL A 548 -3.80 -22.22 -36.45
CA VAL A 548 -3.53 -23.66 -36.32
C VAL A 548 -2.03 -23.92 -36.39
N THR A 549 -1.49 -24.66 -35.42
CA THR A 549 -0.08 -24.99 -35.32
C THR A 549 0.09 -26.51 -35.27
N VAL A 550 0.96 -27.08 -36.11
CA VAL A 550 1.34 -28.50 -36.11
C VAL A 550 2.75 -28.65 -35.58
N ARG A 551 2.95 -29.66 -34.74
CA ARG A 551 4.23 -29.98 -34.08
C ARG A 551 4.60 -31.47 -34.15
N TYR A 552 5.89 -31.75 -34.02
CA TYR A 552 6.44 -33.03 -33.66
C TYR A 552 7.27 -32.89 -32.40
N GLY A 553 6.76 -33.37 -31.30
CA GLY A 553 7.33 -33.08 -29.99
C GLY A 553 7.39 -31.55 -29.76
N LYS A 554 8.56 -31.04 -29.38
CA LYS A 554 8.80 -29.61 -29.18
C LYS A 554 8.98 -28.83 -30.50
N LYS A 555 9.24 -29.50 -31.64
CA LYS A 555 9.54 -28.85 -32.92
C LYS A 555 8.25 -28.43 -33.64
N LYS A 556 8.10 -27.11 -33.96
CA LYS A 556 7.04 -26.62 -34.82
C LYS A 556 7.33 -27.00 -36.27
N LEU A 557 6.35 -27.64 -36.94
CA LEU A 557 6.44 -28.04 -38.33
C LEU A 557 5.80 -27.01 -39.27
N GLY A 558 4.80 -26.27 -38.81
CA GLY A 558 4.14 -25.22 -39.55
C GLY A 558 2.98 -24.61 -38.79
N ALA A 559 2.50 -23.45 -39.21
CA ALA A 559 1.30 -22.81 -38.70
C ALA A 559 0.67 -21.93 -39.75
N VAL A 560 -0.68 -21.82 -39.73
CA VAL A 560 -1.46 -20.95 -40.61
C VAL A 560 -2.76 -20.53 -39.89
N ALA A 561 -3.35 -19.41 -40.25
CA ALA A 561 -4.69 -19.04 -39.80
C ALA A 561 -5.75 -19.79 -40.61
N ALA A 562 -6.77 -20.31 -39.95
CA ALA A 562 -7.96 -20.81 -40.63
C ALA A 562 -8.68 -19.63 -41.34
N ASN A 563 -9.22 -19.88 -42.54
CA ASN A 563 -9.93 -18.86 -43.28
C ASN A 563 -11.31 -18.56 -42.64
N THR A 564 -12.09 -17.67 -43.25
CA THR A 564 -13.44 -17.29 -42.79
C THR A 564 -14.45 -18.45 -42.75
N HIS A 565 -14.18 -19.54 -43.49
CA HIS A 565 -14.96 -20.78 -43.47
C HIS A 565 -14.37 -21.87 -42.56
N GLY A 566 -13.39 -21.48 -41.74
CA GLY A 566 -12.72 -22.39 -40.80
C GLY A 566 -11.75 -23.39 -41.45
N LYS A 567 -11.47 -23.34 -42.77
CA LYS A 567 -10.53 -24.26 -43.43
C LYS A 567 -9.08 -23.79 -43.28
N TYR A 568 -8.17 -24.73 -43.07
CA TYR A 568 -6.73 -24.44 -43.04
C TYR A 568 -5.92 -25.42 -43.89
N SER A 569 -4.75 -24.97 -44.39
CA SER A 569 -3.78 -25.78 -45.14
C SER A 569 -2.36 -25.37 -44.74
N ILE A 570 -1.67 -26.24 -44.02
CA ILE A 570 -0.31 -26.01 -43.53
C ILE A 570 0.69 -26.71 -44.46
N LYS A 571 1.54 -25.92 -45.15
CA LYS A 571 2.64 -26.45 -45.96
C LYS A 571 3.81 -26.84 -45.07
N LEU A 572 4.29 -28.10 -45.24
CA LEU A 572 5.49 -28.60 -44.57
C LEU A 572 6.70 -28.44 -45.46
N TYR A 573 7.86 -28.22 -44.84
CA TYR A 573 9.15 -28.13 -45.56
C TYR A 573 9.65 -29.50 -46.03
N GLN A 574 9.21 -30.62 -45.39
CA GLN A 574 9.62 -31.96 -45.73
C GLN A 574 8.50 -32.98 -45.46
N LYS A 575 8.49 -34.08 -46.20
CA LYS A 575 7.59 -35.21 -45.99
C LYS A 575 7.77 -35.80 -44.60
N GLN A 576 6.72 -36.38 -44.02
CA GLN A 576 6.77 -37.01 -42.71
C GLN A 576 6.71 -38.53 -42.87
N LYS A 577 7.43 -39.27 -42.03
CA LYS A 577 7.46 -40.76 -42.09
C LYS A 577 6.09 -41.32 -41.71
N LYS A 578 5.65 -42.39 -42.40
CA LYS A 578 4.45 -43.15 -42.06
C LYS A 578 4.53 -43.66 -40.61
N GLY A 579 3.41 -43.65 -39.90
CA GLY A 579 3.31 -44.01 -38.49
C GLY A 579 3.74 -42.93 -37.48
N LYS A 580 4.32 -41.81 -37.96
CA LYS A 580 4.73 -40.72 -37.09
C LYS A 580 3.54 -40.03 -36.45
N LYS A 581 3.57 -39.83 -35.13
CA LYS A 581 2.54 -39.10 -34.39
C LYS A 581 2.87 -37.60 -34.36
N LEU A 582 1.97 -36.78 -34.86
CA LEU A 582 2.05 -35.34 -34.86
C LEU A 582 0.97 -34.77 -33.97
N THR A 583 1.19 -33.56 -33.45
CA THR A 583 0.20 -32.84 -32.63
C THR A 583 -0.24 -31.55 -33.31
N VAL A 584 -1.49 -31.20 -33.13
CA VAL A 584 -2.06 -29.94 -33.64
C VAL A 584 -2.91 -29.27 -32.57
N TYR A 585 -2.84 -27.95 -32.50
CA TYR A 585 -3.73 -27.14 -31.69
C TYR A 585 -4.06 -25.84 -32.45
N ALA A 586 -5.18 -25.23 -32.08
CA ALA A 586 -5.59 -23.92 -32.54
C ALA A 586 -5.38 -22.87 -31.44
N GLN A 587 -5.14 -21.65 -31.84
CA GLN A 587 -5.08 -20.49 -30.94
C GLN A 587 -5.91 -19.36 -31.56
N ASP A 588 -6.87 -18.81 -30.81
CA ASP A 588 -7.70 -17.69 -31.25
C ASP A 588 -6.92 -16.37 -31.24
N ARG A 589 -7.61 -15.26 -31.55
CA ARG A 589 -7.02 -13.91 -31.55
C ARG A 589 -6.76 -13.39 -30.14
N ALA A 590 -7.52 -13.88 -29.14
CA ALA A 590 -7.35 -13.50 -27.74
C ALA A 590 -6.17 -14.22 -27.08
N GLY A 591 -5.63 -15.24 -27.73
CA GLY A 591 -4.50 -16.02 -27.25
C GLY A 591 -4.88 -17.32 -26.55
N ASN A 592 -6.17 -17.66 -26.47
CA ASN A 592 -6.64 -18.93 -25.90
C ASN A 592 -6.26 -20.09 -26.80
N LYS A 593 -5.81 -21.18 -26.20
CA LYS A 593 -5.38 -22.38 -26.93
C LYS A 593 -6.38 -23.51 -26.74
N SER A 594 -6.72 -24.18 -27.86
CA SER A 594 -7.49 -25.41 -27.83
C SER A 594 -6.75 -26.54 -27.09
N LEU A 595 -7.48 -27.60 -26.76
CA LEU A 595 -6.86 -28.87 -26.48
C LEU A 595 -5.98 -29.30 -27.68
N THR A 596 -4.94 -30.09 -27.40
CA THR A 596 -4.00 -30.56 -28.41
C THR A 596 -4.44 -31.92 -28.94
N ARG A 597 -4.72 -32.00 -30.22
CA ARG A 597 -5.04 -33.24 -30.89
C ARG A 597 -3.79 -33.94 -31.40
N THR A 598 -3.68 -35.26 -31.16
CA THR A 598 -2.65 -36.09 -31.76
C THR A 598 -3.23 -36.87 -32.96
N PHE A 599 -2.51 -36.88 -34.07
CA PHE A 599 -2.86 -37.67 -35.26
C PHE A 599 -1.66 -38.37 -35.83
N THR A 600 -1.91 -39.51 -36.55
CA THR A 600 -0.87 -40.34 -37.13
C THR A 600 -0.75 -40.09 -38.62
N VAL A 601 0.46 -40.07 -39.15
CA VAL A 601 0.76 -40.00 -40.58
C VAL A 601 0.50 -41.36 -41.22
N PHE A 602 -0.37 -41.45 -42.22
CA PHE A 602 -0.73 -42.67 -42.92
C PHE A 602 0.23 -43.02 -44.03
#